data_aca61c709249f12f6d0ac16dcdd22a19
#
_entry.id   aca61c709249f12f6d0ac16dcdd22a19
#
_cell.length_a   1.000
_cell.length_b   1.000
_cell.length_c   1.000
_cell.angle_alpha   90.00
_cell.angle_beta   90.00
_cell.angle_gamma   90.00
#
_symmetry.space_group_name_H-M   'P 1'
#
loop_
_entity.id
_entity.type
_entity.pdbx_description
1 polymer ?
#
loop_
_entity_poly.entity_id
_entity_poly.type
_entity_poly.pdbx_seq_one_letter_code
_entity_poly.pdbx_strand_id
1 'polypeptide(L)'
;MRRASLMRITGLMSLVLVMAGPADVSAVSATDDGRVQGKADAPLTLIEYSDFTCGYCMKFFKETLPKLQATYIETGKVRFVYRDYPRADRGVGVEAAVAARCAGAQGRYWAMHDRLFGEGRRLDSGSFKSAAKSLGLDQTEFGKCFDERRHLESIFQDRREANRWGFHGTPGFILMQTVAGPTEKVPAVAIPGAFPFEAFAEEIDRMLSKLPGS
;
A
#
# COMPACT_ATOMS: atom_id res chain seq x y z
N MET A 1 -53.00 2.29 -26.37
CA MET A 1 -52.06 2.95 -25.47
C MET A 1 -51.43 1.89 -24.57
N ARG A 2 -50.24 1.37 -24.94
CA ARG A 2 -49.50 0.33 -24.17
C ARG A 2 -48.43 1.05 -23.35
N ARG A 3 -48.51 1.01 -22.01
CA ARG A 3 -47.49 1.54 -21.10
C ARG A 3 -46.30 0.56 -21.07
N ALA A 4 -45.16 1.05 -21.50
CA ALA A 4 -43.90 0.33 -21.34
C ALA A 4 -43.41 0.49 -19.89
N SER A 5 -43.32 -0.63 -19.17
CA SER A 5 -42.78 -0.71 -17.81
C SER A 5 -41.25 -0.73 -17.92
N LEU A 6 -40.60 0.32 -17.48
CA LEU A 6 -39.12 0.37 -17.35
C LEU A 6 -38.72 -0.48 -16.14
N MET A 7 -38.17 -1.64 -16.40
CA MET A 7 -37.60 -2.53 -15.41
C MET A 7 -36.19 -1.97 -15.04
N ARG A 8 -36.10 -1.32 -13.89
CA ARG A 8 -34.82 -0.90 -13.30
C ARG A 8 -34.07 -2.14 -12.85
N ILE A 9 -33.06 -2.53 -13.59
CA ILE A 9 -32.10 -3.54 -13.16
C ILE A 9 -31.12 -2.84 -12.19
N THR A 10 -31.41 -2.93 -10.90
CA THR A 10 -30.46 -2.63 -9.84
C THR A 10 -29.50 -3.82 -9.77
N GLY A 11 -28.41 -3.72 -10.52
CA GLY A 11 -27.30 -4.66 -10.41
C GLY A 11 -26.62 -4.49 -9.06
N LEU A 12 -26.98 -5.29 -8.06
CA LEU A 12 -26.18 -5.48 -6.86
C LEU A 12 -24.87 -6.15 -7.30
N MET A 13 -23.81 -5.36 -7.42
CA MET A 13 -22.45 -5.87 -7.56
C MET A 13 -22.06 -6.41 -6.18
N SER A 14 -22.36 -7.71 -5.94
CA SER A 14 -21.95 -8.40 -4.73
C SER A 14 -20.42 -8.42 -4.68
N LEU A 15 -19.85 -7.53 -3.88
CA LEU A 15 -18.44 -7.57 -3.49
C LEU A 15 -18.24 -8.88 -2.71
N VAL A 16 -17.51 -9.83 -3.28
CA VAL A 16 -17.15 -11.07 -2.59
C VAL A 16 -16.18 -10.72 -1.48
N LEU A 17 -16.71 -10.53 -0.29
CA LEU A 17 -15.95 -10.34 0.94
C LEU A 17 -15.33 -11.68 1.32
N VAL A 18 -14.08 -11.92 0.95
CA VAL A 18 -13.31 -13.06 1.47
C VAL A 18 -12.92 -12.71 2.90
N MET A 19 -13.67 -13.23 3.86
CA MET A 19 -13.28 -13.19 5.27
C MET A 19 -12.03 -14.07 5.43
N ALA A 20 -10.86 -13.45 5.46
CA ALA A 20 -9.64 -14.12 5.89
C ALA A 20 -9.82 -14.50 7.37
N GLY A 21 -9.65 -15.79 7.69
CA GLY A 21 -9.62 -16.26 9.08
C GLY A 21 -8.51 -15.55 9.86
N PRO A 22 -8.41 -15.74 11.18
CA PRO A 22 -7.49 -15.02 12.04
C PRO A 22 -6.03 -15.33 11.63
N ALA A 23 -5.48 -14.51 10.74
CA ALA A 23 -4.05 -14.50 10.51
C ALA A 23 -3.41 -13.81 11.73
N ASP A 24 -2.29 -14.36 12.16
CA ASP A 24 -1.48 -13.81 13.25
C ASP A 24 -1.01 -12.39 12.86
N VAL A 25 -1.68 -11.38 13.39
CA VAL A 25 -1.44 -9.95 13.10
C VAL A 25 -0.20 -9.44 13.84
N SER A 26 0.49 -10.31 14.59
CA SER A 26 1.68 -9.98 15.38
C SER A 26 2.84 -9.40 14.55
N ALA A 27 2.76 -9.48 13.23
CA ALA A 27 3.84 -9.05 12.34
C ALA A 27 3.64 -7.65 11.72
N VAL A 28 2.52 -6.97 11.93
CA VAL A 28 2.40 -5.57 11.52
C VAL A 28 3.08 -4.71 12.57
N SER A 29 4.41 -4.83 12.63
CA SER A 29 5.22 -3.95 13.49
C SER A 29 4.94 -2.51 13.11
N ALA A 30 4.38 -1.79 14.07
CA ALA A 30 4.03 -0.37 13.96
C ALA A 30 5.26 0.54 14.01
N THR A 31 6.47 0.01 13.86
CA THR A 31 7.68 0.83 13.74
C THR A 31 7.61 1.58 12.43
N ASP A 32 7.50 2.89 12.55
CA ASP A 32 7.63 3.80 11.41
C ASP A 32 9.06 3.72 10.88
N ASP A 33 9.22 2.91 9.85
CA ASP A 33 10.45 2.78 9.08
C ASP A 33 10.50 3.73 7.87
N GLY A 34 9.75 4.84 7.95
CA GLY A 34 9.62 5.84 6.90
C GLY A 34 8.57 5.50 5.83
N ARG A 35 7.84 4.37 5.95
CA ARG A 35 6.84 3.90 4.99
C ARG A 35 5.40 4.10 5.45
N VAL A 36 5.21 5.00 6.40
CA VAL A 36 3.90 5.36 6.97
C VAL A 36 3.54 6.79 6.60
N GLN A 37 2.29 7.02 6.23
CA GLN A 37 1.68 8.36 6.09
C GLN A 37 0.47 8.46 7.01
N GLY A 38 0.16 9.69 7.42
CA GLY A 38 -0.94 9.97 8.33
C GLY A 38 -0.53 9.94 9.80
N LYS A 39 -1.51 10.10 10.69
CA LYS A 39 -1.28 10.17 12.12
C LYS A 39 -1.02 8.77 12.70
N ALA A 40 -0.09 8.67 13.64
CA ALA A 40 0.25 7.40 14.29
C ALA A 40 -0.93 6.82 15.09
N ASP A 41 -1.78 7.69 15.63
CA ASP A 41 -2.98 7.39 16.40
C ASP A 41 -4.27 7.34 15.56
N ALA A 42 -4.16 7.37 14.23
CA ALA A 42 -5.34 7.22 13.37
C ALA A 42 -6.07 5.91 13.68
N PRO A 43 -7.42 5.94 13.79
CA PRO A 43 -8.19 4.77 14.24
C PRO A 43 -8.12 3.56 13.31
N LEU A 44 -7.84 3.79 12.03
CA LEU A 44 -7.67 2.72 11.03
C LEU A 44 -6.29 2.75 10.38
N THR A 45 -5.82 1.58 10.00
CA THR A 45 -4.60 1.39 9.17
C THR A 45 -4.99 0.75 7.86
N LEU A 46 -4.58 1.36 6.74
CA LEU A 46 -4.65 0.79 5.40
C LEU A 46 -3.23 0.41 4.96
N ILE A 47 -2.99 -0.87 4.76
CA ILE A 47 -1.71 -1.41 4.29
C ILE A 47 -1.85 -1.73 2.81
N GLU A 48 -0.96 -1.21 1.97
CA GLU A 48 -0.83 -1.56 0.56
C GLU A 48 0.36 -2.49 0.36
N TYR A 49 0.14 -3.65 -0.24
CA TYR A 49 1.19 -4.52 -0.78
C TYR A 49 1.32 -4.27 -2.28
N SER A 50 2.46 -3.76 -2.72
CA SER A 50 2.59 -3.13 -4.03
C SER A 50 3.94 -3.41 -4.71
N ASP A 51 3.95 -3.24 -6.04
CA ASP A 51 5.13 -3.36 -6.90
C ASP A 51 5.24 -2.13 -7.80
N PHE A 52 6.35 -1.43 -7.77
CA PHE A 52 6.60 -0.23 -8.58
C PHE A 52 6.51 -0.46 -10.09
N THR A 53 6.60 -1.72 -10.54
CA THR A 53 6.48 -2.09 -11.98
C THR A 53 5.08 -2.54 -12.37
N CYS A 54 4.13 -2.61 -11.41
CA CYS A 54 2.78 -3.07 -11.66
C CYS A 54 1.89 -1.95 -12.20
N GLY A 55 1.26 -2.17 -13.36
CA GLY A 55 0.34 -1.20 -13.96
C GLY A 55 -0.88 -0.88 -13.11
N TYR A 56 -1.41 -1.86 -12.36
CA TYR A 56 -2.53 -1.63 -11.44
C TYR A 56 -2.11 -0.86 -10.19
N CYS A 57 -0.88 -1.05 -9.69
CA CYS A 57 -0.34 -0.24 -8.59
C CYS A 57 -0.15 1.21 -9.03
N MET A 58 0.37 1.43 -10.25
CA MET A 58 0.44 2.78 -10.83
C MET A 58 -0.94 3.43 -11.01
N LYS A 59 -1.96 2.64 -11.38
CA LYS A 59 -3.34 3.14 -11.48
C LYS A 59 -3.85 3.58 -10.11
N PHE A 60 -3.70 2.76 -9.08
CA PHE A 60 -4.08 3.12 -7.72
C PHE A 60 -3.35 4.38 -7.24
N PHE A 61 -2.03 4.45 -7.42
CA PHE A 61 -1.21 5.63 -7.08
C PHE A 61 -1.73 6.91 -7.72
N LYS A 62 -2.13 6.87 -9.01
CA LYS A 62 -2.55 8.07 -9.75
C LYS A 62 -4.00 8.46 -9.53
N GLU A 63 -4.90 7.51 -9.38
CA GLU A 63 -6.35 7.75 -9.44
C GLU A 63 -7.03 7.66 -8.07
N THR A 64 -6.55 6.78 -7.19
CA THR A 64 -7.23 6.47 -5.92
C THR A 64 -6.50 7.04 -4.71
N LEU A 65 -5.17 6.84 -4.63
CA LEU A 65 -4.38 7.28 -3.48
C LEU A 65 -4.50 8.78 -3.17
N PRO A 66 -4.49 9.71 -4.15
CA PRO A 66 -4.63 11.14 -3.85
C PRO A 66 -5.96 11.49 -3.18
N LYS A 67 -7.04 10.80 -3.56
CA LYS A 67 -8.35 10.99 -2.94
C LYS A 67 -8.39 10.43 -1.51
N LEU A 68 -7.76 9.27 -1.28
CA LEU A 68 -7.60 8.69 0.06
C LEU A 68 -6.75 9.58 0.96
N GLN A 69 -5.67 10.17 0.42
CA GLN A 69 -4.84 11.13 1.15
C GLN A 69 -5.66 12.32 1.63
N ALA A 70 -6.36 13.00 0.74
CA ALA A 70 -7.14 14.19 1.08
C ALA A 70 -8.31 13.89 2.03
N THR A 71 -8.99 12.74 1.86
CA THR A 71 -10.23 12.44 2.58
C THR A 71 -9.99 11.77 3.94
N TYR A 72 -9.01 10.90 4.04
CA TYR A 72 -8.84 10.02 5.21
C TYR A 72 -7.47 10.12 5.88
N ILE A 73 -6.37 10.24 5.10
CA ILE A 73 -5.02 10.19 5.68
C ILE A 73 -4.66 11.52 6.32
N GLU A 74 -4.80 12.63 5.60
CA GLU A 74 -4.51 13.99 6.09
C GLU A 74 -5.48 14.40 7.19
N THR A 75 -6.72 13.92 7.14
CA THR A 75 -7.72 14.16 8.19
C THR A 75 -7.48 13.33 9.46
N GLY A 76 -6.54 12.39 9.44
CA GLY A 76 -6.16 11.55 10.58
C GLY A 76 -7.12 10.41 10.87
N LYS A 77 -7.98 10.03 9.93
CA LYS A 77 -8.90 8.89 10.06
C LYS A 77 -8.23 7.57 9.72
N VAL A 78 -7.25 7.60 8.83
CA VAL A 78 -6.52 6.43 8.34
C VAL A 78 -5.02 6.70 8.38
N ARG A 79 -4.25 5.73 8.86
CA ARG A 79 -2.82 5.62 8.68
C ARG A 79 -2.55 4.72 7.47
N PHE A 80 -1.77 5.19 6.51
CA PHE A 80 -1.43 4.45 5.30
C PHE A 80 -0.02 3.87 5.41
N VAL A 81 0.13 2.59 5.12
CA VAL A 81 1.40 1.84 5.21
C VAL A 81 1.68 1.17 3.88
N TYR A 82 2.86 1.43 3.32
CA TYR A 82 3.33 0.74 2.12
C TYR A 82 4.17 -0.50 2.49
N ARG A 83 3.94 -1.61 1.78
CA ARG A 83 4.69 -2.86 1.88
C ARG A 83 5.12 -3.31 0.49
N ASP A 84 6.34 -3.81 0.39
CA ASP A 84 6.89 -4.26 -0.88
C ASP A 84 6.35 -5.64 -1.26
N TYR A 85 5.87 -5.75 -2.49
CA TYR A 85 5.52 -7.02 -3.10
C TYR A 85 6.08 -7.11 -4.52
N PRO A 86 7.41 -7.20 -4.71
CA PRO A 86 7.95 -7.44 -6.05
C PRO A 86 7.43 -8.78 -6.56
N ARG A 87 6.85 -8.77 -7.78
CA ARG A 87 6.22 -9.96 -8.38
C ARG A 87 7.20 -11.02 -8.84
N ALA A 88 8.50 -10.69 -8.89
CA ALA A 88 9.59 -11.59 -9.23
C ALA A 88 10.65 -11.61 -8.12
N ASP A 89 11.52 -12.62 -8.12
CA ASP A 89 12.59 -12.76 -7.12
C ASP A 89 13.83 -11.90 -7.45
N ARG A 90 13.85 -11.30 -8.64
CA ARG A 90 14.94 -10.46 -9.15
C ARG A 90 14.44 -9.54 -10.25
N GLY A 91 15.27 -8.57 -10.63
CA GLY A 91 14.98 -7.60 -11.68
C GLY A 91 14.44 -6.29 -11.16
N VAL A 92 13.97 -5.48 -12.07
CA VAL A 92 13.65 -4.05 -11.88
C VAL A 92 12.68 -3.78 -10.73
N GLY A 93 11.68 -4.65 -10.49
CA GLY A 93 10.75 -4.47 -9.37
C GLY A 93 11.43 -4.62 -8.01
N VAL A 94 12.33 -5.59 -7.85
CA VAL A 94 13.14 -5.75 -6.64
C VAL A 94 14.10 -4.58 -6.47
N GLU A 95 14.76 -4.15 -7.54
CA GLU A 95 15.69 -3.02 -7.51
C GLU A 95 14.98 -1.71 -7.14
N ALA A 96 13.76 -1.49 -7.66
CA ALA A 96 12.93 -0.34 -7.30
C ALA A 96 12.58 -0.33 -5.80
N ALA A 97 12.20 -1.49 -5.25
CA ALA A 97 11.94 -1.63 -3.82
C ALA A 97 13.21 -1.35 -2.98
N VAL A 98 14.37 -1.90 -3.39
CA VAL A 98 15.65 -1.60 -2.72
C VAL A 98 15.97 -0.11 -2.79
N ALA A 99 15.79 0.54 -3.95
CA ALA A 99 16.04 1.96 -4.11
C ALA A 99 15.15 2.81 -3.20
N ALA A 100 13.84 2.49 -3.11
CA ALA A 100 12.92 3.19 -2.22
C ALA A 100 13.33 3.05 -0.74
N ARG A 101 13.72 1.82 -0.32
CA ARG A 101 14.19 1.56 1.04
C ARG A 101 15.50 2.28 1.36
N CYS A 102 16.45 2.31 0.42
CA CYS A 102 17.72 3.03 0.59
C CYS A 102 17.50 4.55 0.67
N ALA A 103 16.53 5.09 -0.06
CA ALA A 103 16.11 6.48 0.11
C ALA A 103 15.42 6.70 1.48
N GLY A 104 14.65 5.73 1.93
CA GLY A 104 14.02 5.74 3.25
C GLY A 104 15.02 5.79 4.40
N ALA A 105 16.16 5.09 4.29
CA ALA A 105 17.25 5.17 5.27
C ALA A 105 17.84 6.58 5.40
N GLN A 106 17.58 7.46 4.43
CA GLN A 106 17.94 8.88 4.44
C GLN A 106 16.71 9.80 4.61
N GLY A 107 15.57 9.28 5.11
CA GLY A 107 14.35 10.05 5.36
C GLY A 107 13.59 10.48 4.10
N ARG A 108 13.84 9.86 2.94
CA ARG A 108 13.27 10.26 1.65
C ARG A 108 12.48 9.14 0.96
N TYR A 109 11.90 8.22 1.76
CA TYR A 109 11.13 7.09 1.21
C TYR A 109 10.03 7.56 0.26
N TRP A 110 9.12 8.41 0.73
CA TRP A 110 7.95 8.83 -0.05
C TRP A 110 8.32 9.65 -1.29
N ALA A 111 9.35 10.47 -1.21
CA ALA A 111 9.84 11.21 -2.37
C ALA A 111 10.38 10.26 -3.46
N MET A 112 11.07 9.18 -3.06
CA MET A 112 11.51 8.14 -3.98
C MET A 112 10.33 7.30 -4.50
N HIS A 113 9.39 6.91 -3.63
CA HIS A 113 8.16 6.20 -3.98
C HIS A 113 7.39 6.93 -5.09
N ASP A 114 7.12 8.23 -4.91
CA ASP A 114 6.37 9.03 -5.86
C ASP A 114 7.12 9.18 -7.18
N ARG A 115 8.45 9.31 -7.10
CA ARG A 115 9.31 9.37 -8.28
C ARG A 115 9.25 8.08 -9.08
N LEU A 116 9.35 6.92 -8.43
CA LEU A 116 9.33 5.61 -9.08
C LEU A 116 7.99 5.33 -9.76
N PHE A 117 6.87 5.62 -9.11
CA PHE A 117 5.55 5.50 -9.74
C PHE A 117 5.32 6.54 -10.84
N GLY A 118 5.91 7.73 -10.71
CA GLY A 118 5.85 8.79 -11.72
C GLY A 118 6.59 8.42 -13.02
N GLU A 119 7.73 7.74 -12.93
CA GLU A 119 8.50 7.27 -14.08
C GLU A 119 7.86 6.05 -14.78
N GLY A 120 7.08 5.28 -14.05
CA GLY A 120 6.27 4.20 -14.59
C GLY A 120 7.10 3.07 -15.20
N ARG A 121 6.80 2.68 -16.47
CA ARG A 121 7.47 1.55 -17.14
C ARG A 121 8.91 1.81 -17.59
N ARG A 122 9.47 2.99 -17.34
CA ARG A 122 10.84 3.37 -17.74
C ARG A 122 11.88 3.15 -16.64
N LEU A 123 11.54 2.37 -15.63
CA LEU A 123 12.44 2.06 -14.54
C LEU A 123 13.58 1.14 -15.01
N ASP A 124 14.80 1.51 -14.70
CA ASP A 124 16.02 0.73 -14.86
C ASP A 124 17.04 1.10 -13.78
N SER A 125 18.15 0.36 -13.70
CA SER A 125 19.17 0.60 -12.67
C SER A 125 19.82 2.00 -12.77
N GLY A 126 19.86 2.61 -13.94
CA GLY A 126 20.34 3.98 -14.13
C GLY A 126 19.36 5.01 -13.59
N SER A 127 18.06 4.77 -13.75
CA SER A 127 17.00 5.66 -13.26
C SER A 127 17.00 5.79 -11.74
N PHE A 128 17.31 4.73 -10.99
CA PHE A 128 17.36 4.76 -9.53
C PHE A 128 18.45 5.67 -8.97
N LYS A 129 19.68 5.59 -9.54
CA LYS A 129 20.79 6.46 -9.15
C LYS A 129 20.53 7.92 -9.54
N SER A 130 19.91 8.13 -10.71
CA SER A 130 19.48 9.46 -11.16
C SER A 130 18.40 10.05 -10.23
N ALA A 131 17.41 9.25 -9.85
CA ALA A 131 16.37 9.65 -8.91
C ALA A 131 16.99 10.02 -7.54
N ALA A 132 17.89 9.20 -7.00
CA ALA A 132 18.57 9.47 -5.75
C ALA A 132 19.33 10.81 -5.79
N LYS A 133 20.02 11.09 -6.89
CA LYS A 133 20.71 12.37 -7.12
C LYS A 133 19.73 13.55 -7.15
N SER A 134 18.64 13.42 -7.89
CA SER A 134 17.61 14.48 -8.00
C SER A 134 16.91 14.80 -6.69
N LEU A 135 16.82 13.80 -5.79
CA LEU A 135 16.24 13.94 -4.46
C LEU A 135 17.23 14.46 -3.42
N GLY A 136 18.48 14.76 -3.82
CA GLY A 136 19.52 15.29 -2.93
C GLY A 136 20.04 14.29 -1.91
N LEU A 137 19.97 12.98 -2.21
CA LEU A 137 20.50 11.94 -1.34
C LEU A 137 22.02 11.91 -1.36
N ASP A 138 22.64 11.48 -0.26
CA ASP A 138 24.06 11.12 -0.25
C ASP A 138 24.27 9.94 -1.21
N GLN A 139 25.03 10.19 -2.28
CA GLN A 139 25.22 9.24 -3.37
C GLN A 139 26.09 8.05 -2.96
N THR A 140 27.03 8.27 -2.03
CA THR A 140 27.91 7.20 -1.51
C THR A 140 27.12 6.23 -0.67
N GLU A 141 26.35 6.74 0.30
CA GLU A 141 25.50 5.91 1.16
C GLU A 141 24.38 5.23 0.37
N PHE A 142 23.74 5.95 -0.55
CA PHE A 142 22.72 5.35 -1.41
C PHE A 142 23.31 4.23 -2.27
N GLY A 143 24.46 4.49 -2.94
CA GLY A 143 25.12 3.50 -3.78
C GLY A 143 25.51 2.24 -3.00
N LYS A 144 26.12 2.41 -1.83
CA LYS A 144 26.50 1.30 -0.95
C LYS A 144 25.27 0.48 -0.49
N CYS A 145 24.20 1.16 -0.03
CA CYS A 145 22.96 0.50 0.36
C CYS A 145 22.33 -0.29 -0.80
N PHE A 146 22.30 0.33 -1.99
CA PHE A 146 21.67 -0.25 -3.18
C PHE A 146 22.47 -1.44 -3.73
N ASP A 147 23.78 -1.30 -3.88
CA ASP A 147 24.66 -2.34 -4.45
C ASP A 147 24.77 -3.55 -3.49
N GLU A 148 24.79 -3.32 -2.17
CA GLU A 148 24.75 -4.36 -1.14
C GLU A 148 23.34 -4.97 -0.94
N ARG A 149 22.29 -4.42 -1.55
CA ARG A 149 20.89 -4.84 -1.39
C ARG A 149 20.46 -4.97 0.07
N ARG A 150 20.84 -4.03 0.94
CA ARG A 150 20.68 -4.10 2.41
C ARG A 150 19.28 -4.45 2.88
N HIS A 151 18.24 -4.11 2.12
CA HIS A 151 16.84 -4.32 2.51
C HIS A 151 16.18 -5.54 1.86
N LEU A 152 16.93 -6.37 1.12
CA LEU A 152 16.36 -7.45 0.32
C LEU A 152 15.53 -8.43 1.14
N GLU A 153 16.03 -8.83 2.31
CA GLU A 153 15.31 -9.78 3.18
C GLU A 153 13.99 -9.19 3.69
N SER A 154 13.98 -7.95 4.14
CA SER A 154 12.75 -7.29 4.62
C SER A 154 11.73 -7.03 3.50
N ILE A 155 12.18 -6.81 2.25
CA ILE A 155 11.31 -6.74 1.08
C ILE A 155 10.59 -8.08 0.85
N PHE A 156 11.32 -9.18 0.92
CA PHE A 156 10.69 -10.51 0.78
C PHE A 156 9.90 -10.94 2.01
N GLN A 157 10.17 -10.40 3.20
CA GLN A 157 9.30 -10.57 4.37
C GLN A 157 7.93 -9.94 4.14
N ASP A 158 7.86 -8.71 3.61
CA ASP A 158 6.61 -8.06 3.24
C ASP A 158 5.82 -8.91 2.21
N ARG A 159 6.50 -9.46 1.19
CA ARG A 159 5.84 -10.34 0.21
C ARG A 159 5.31 -11.63 0.85
N ARG A 160 6.07 -12.25 1.76
CA ARG A 160 5.59 -13.42 2.51
C ARG A 160 4.38 -13.09 3.38
N GLU A 161 4.37 -11.91 3.98
CA GLU A 161 3.22 -11.41 4.74
C GLU A 161 1.98 -11.30 3.85
N ALA A 162 2.10 -10.65 2.70
CA ALA A 162 1.01 -10.55 1.73
C ALA A 162 0.47 -11.92 1.29
N ASN A 163 1.36 -12.89 1.07
CA ASN A 163 0.96 -14.26 0.72
C ASN A 163 0.16 -14.93 1.85
N ARG A 164 0.49 -14.67 3.13
CA ARG A 164 -0.31 -15.17 4.28
C ARG A 164 -1.71 -14.54 4.33
N TRP A 165 -1.86 -13.32 3.84
CA TRP A 165 -3.16 -12.69 3.63
C TRP A 165 -3.93 -13.23 2.41
N GLY A 166 -3.35 -14.16 1.65
CA GLY A 166 -3.93 -14.74 0.44
C GLY A 166 -3.76 -13.90 -0.82
N PHE A 167 -2.90 -12.88 -0.80
CA PHE A 167 -2.61 -12.12 -2.00
C PHE A 167 -1.59 -12.86 -2.87
N HIS A 168 -1.94 -13.04 -4.15
CA HIS A 168 -1.08 -13.66 -5.18
C HIS A 168 -0.79 -12.68 -6.33
N GLY A 169 -1.05 -11.39 -6.12
CA GLY A 169 -0.85 -10.31 -7.09
C GLY A 169 -0.89 -8.95 -6.42
N THR A 170 -0.65 -7.90 -7.19
CA THR A 170 -0.58 -6.51 -6.73
C THR A 170 -1.50 -5.59 -7.53
N PRO A 171 -2.01 -4.52 -6.87
CA PRO A 171 -1.92 -4.26 -5.43
C PRO A 171 -2.86 -5.17 -4.64
N GLY A 172 -2.50 -5.43 -3.38
CA GLY A 172 -3.40 -5.99 -2.38
C GLY A 172 -3.44 -5.07 -1.16
N PHE A 173 -4.60 -4.97 -0.49
CA PHE A 173 -4.75 -4.09 0.66
C PHE A 173 -5.35 -4.80 1.85
N ILE A 174 -4.89 -4.42 3.04
CA ILE A 174 -5.51 -4.77 4.31
C ILE A 174 -5.96 -3.48 4.98
N LEU A 175 -7.26 -3.35 5.22
CA LEU A 175 -7.82 -2.31 6.05
C LEU A 175 -8.14 -2.91 7.41
N MET A 176 -7.58 -2.34 8.49
CA MET A 176 -7.73 -2.86 9.84
C MET A 176 -7.82 -1.74 10.88
N GLN A 177 -8.35 -2.05 12.05
CA GLN A 177 -8.28 -1.14 13.19
C GLN A 177 -6.83 -0.97 13.62
N THR A 178 -6.41 0.28 13.88
CA THR A 178 -5.09 0.56 14.44
C THR A 178 -5.05 0.12 15.90
N VAL A 179 -4.04 -0.65 16.26
CA VAL A 179 -3.85 -1.15 17.62
C VAL A 179 -2.42 -0.86 18.08
N ALA A 180 -2.28 -0.53 19.35
CA ALA A 180 -0.97 -0.35 19.97
C ALA A 180 -0.51 -1.71 20.53
N GLY A 181 0.48 -2.32 19.87
CA GLY A 181 1.10 -3.58 20.31
C GLY A 181 0.54 -4.85 19.65
N PRO A 182 1.09 -6.02 20.00
CA PRO A 182 0.65 -7.30 19.47
C PRO A 182 -0.73 -7.64 20.04
N THR A 183 -1.73 -7.70 19.18
CA THR A 183 -3.11 -8.05 19.55
C THR A 183 -3.58 -9.26 18.77
N GLU A 184 -4.26 -10.15 19.48
CA GLU A 184 -4.58 -11.48 18.97
C GLU A 184 -5.65 -11.52 17.87
N LYS A 185 -6.54 -10.54 17.75
CA LYS A 185 -7.58 -10.53 16.71
C LYS A 185 -8.11 -9.11 16.48
N VAL A 186 -7.71 -8.50 15.40
CA VAL A 186 -8.24 -7.21 14.96
C VAL A 186 -9.15 -7.42 13.76
N PRO A 187 -10.35 -6.81 13.74
CA PRO A 187 -11.15 -6.80 12.52
C PRO A 187 -10.37 -6.27 11.34
N ALA A 188 -10.24 -7.07 10.30
CA ALA A 188 -9.50 -6.71 9.10
C ALA A 188 -10.31 -7.09 7.85
N VAL A 189 -10.18 -6.26 6.81
CA VAL A 189 -10.80 -6.47 5.49
C VAL A 189 -9.70 -6.52 4.45
N ALA A 190 -9.65 -7.60 3.67
CA ALA A 190 -8.76 -7.72 2.53
C ALA A 190 -9.43 -7.17 1.27
N ILE A 191 -8.75 -6.28 0.56
CA ILE A 191 -9.22 -5.68 -0.69
C ILE A 191 -8.21 -6.07 -1.79
N PRO A 192 -8.50 -7.06 -2.65
CA PRO A 192 -7.57 -7.55 -3.67
C PRO A 192 -7.71 -6.75 -4.96
N GLY A 193 -6.80 -5.81 -5.22
CA GLY A 193 -6.75 -5.08 -6.49
C GLY A 193 -6.95 -3.57 -6.38
N ALA A 194 -6.69 -2.88 -7.51
CA ALA A 194 -6.81 -1.43 -7.64
C ALA A 194 -8.26 -1.00 -7.87
N PHE A 195 -9.10 -1.11 -6.85
CA PHE A 195 -10.48 -0.63 -6.91
C PHE A 195 -10.54 0.91 -6.94
N PRO A 196 -11.65 1.49 -7.42
CA PRO A 196 -11.86 2.94 -7.37
C PRO A 196 -12.01 3.43 -5.93
N PHE A 197 -11.81 4.75 -5.73
CA PHE A 197 -11.87 5.40 -4.43
C PHE A 197 -13.14 5.06 -3.64
N GLU A 198 -14.27 4.99 -4.30
CA GLU A 198 -15.59 4.77 -3.69
C GLU A 198 -15.67 3.43 -2.95
N ALA A 199 -14.99 2.39 -3.47
CA ALA A 199 -14.96 1.08 -2.81
C ALA A 199 -14.13 1.10 -1.52
N PHE A 200 -13.03 1.85 -1.50
CA PHE A 200 -12.25 2.06 -0.27
C PHE A 200 -13.01 2.91 0.73
N ALA A 201 -13.67 3.98 0.26
CA ALA A 201 -14.44 4.88 1.11
C ALA A 201 -15.58 4.14 1.83
N GLU A 202 -16.33 3.31 1.11
CA GLU A 202 -17.39 2.49 1.70
C GLU A 202 -16.89 1.61 2.85
N GLU A 203 -15.76 0.93 2.65
CA GLU A 203 -15.19 0.05 3.69
C GLU A 203 -14.59 0.83 4.86
N ILE A 204 -13.92 1.95 4.59
CA ILE A 204 -13.35 2.82 5.63
C ILE A 204 -14.48 3.39 6.49
N ASP A 205 -15.50 3.98 5.88
CA ASP A 205 -16.61 4.59 6.59
C ASP A 205 -17.41 3.54 7.39
N ARG A 206 -17.60 2.35 6.82
CA ARG A 206 -18.22 1.21 7.51
C ARG A 206 -17.41 0.77 8.74
N MET A 207 -16.09 0.77 8.68
CA MET A 207 -15.25 0.43 9.82
C MET A 207 -15.23 1.55 10.87
N LEU A 208 -15.12 2.81 10.43
CA LEU A 208 -15.15 3.97 11.33
C LEU A 208 -16.45 4.01 12.15
N SER A 209 -17.60 3.76 11.51
CA SER A 209 -18.91 3.79 12.20
C SER A 209 -19.09 2.72 13.28
N LYS A 210 -18.22 1.71 13.35
CA LYS A 210 -18.23 0.64 14.35
C LYS A 210 -17.28 0.89 15.51
N LEU A 211 -16.48 1.95 15.44
CA LEU A 211 -15.55 2.28 16.52
C LEU A 211 -16.27 2.97 17.68
N PRO A 212 -15.89 2.69 18.93
CA PRO A 212 -16.44 3.37 20.08
C PRO A 212 -16.17 4.88 20.01
N GLY A 213 -17.20 5.72 20.09
CA GLY A 213 -17.06 7.17 20.14
C GLY A 213 -17.03 7.90 18.79
N SER A 214 -17.42 7.22 17.69
CA SER A 214 -17.64 7.85 16.37
C SER A 214 -19.04 8.46 16.27
#